data_e2ff4e9ac864c60112975568863c5dd7
#
_entry.id   e2ff4e9ac864c60112975568863c5dd7
#
_cell.length_a   1.000
_cell.length_b   1.000
_cell.length_c   1.000
_cell.angle_alpha   90.00
_cell.angle_beta   90.00
_cell.angle_gamma   90.00
#
_symmetry.space_group_name_H-M   'P 1'
#
loop_
_entity.id
_entity.type
_entity.pdbx_description
1 polymer ?
#
loop_
_entity_poly.entity_id
_entity_poly.type
_entity_poly.pdbx_seq_one_letter_code
_entity_poly.pdbx_strand_id
1 'polypeptide(L)'
;KSLMSLAGLLSQFNICITESREAKGQALEKTKADIDKYLRDVEYWNQFEEPEVDHKLHYWKIDNWGEKIFGSHGVLFLGAFMDNTKLLFPVLLLCDENGEYINFTEDEIVSALEEANDSDVRYFKPTEEEQSYFHRIYARLISEVQDRHDKTVAPTIAYNKKKIENWANVQQEQLHVQLTDAQKEVEEYILAEMAATDTLEKKDIRKKAAEAKKKMDKLQNDLPKRRKEIQDEAQAEIDRFNQSQEINPLLLINIVLKF
;
A
#
# COMPACT_ATOMS: atom_id res chain seq x y z
N LYS A 1 -27.44 14.88 13.55
CA LYS A 1 -26.61 15.13 12.32
C LYS A 1 -25.42 14.16 12.20
N SER A 2 -24.81 13.76 13.32
CA SER A 2 -23.66 12.82 13.34
C SER A 2 -24.03 11.37 13.00
N LEU A 3 -25.17 10.88 13.46
CA LEU A 3 -25.65 9.51 13.17
C LEU A 3 -25.95 9.29 11.69
N MET A 4 -26.62 10.24 11.03
CA MET A 4 -26.91 10.11 9.60
C MET A 4 -25.64 10.10 8.75
N SER A 5 -24.60 10.83 9.14
CA SER A 5 -23.31 10.79 8.45
C SER A 5 -22.57 9.46 8.71
N LEU A 6 -22.73 8.89 9.90
CA LEU A 6 -22.15 7.59 10.25
C LEU A 6 -22.85 6.43 9.52
N ALA A 7 -24.17 6.41 9.47
CA ALA A 7 -24.92 5.43 8.67
C ALA A 7 -24.59 5.52 7.18
N GLY A 8 -24.42 6.73 6.65
CA GLY A 8 -23.97 6.95 5.28
C GLY A 8 -22.56 6.41 5.03
N LEU A 9 -21.63 6.60 5.96
CA LEU A 9 -20.29 6.01 5.92
C LEU A 9 -20.36 4.48 5.93
N LEU A 10 -21.11 3.87 6.83
CA LEU A 10 -21.27 2.42 6.94
C LEU A 10 -21.78 1.81 5.64
N SER A 11 -22.81 2.39 5.04
CA SER A 11 -23.33 1.97 3.74
C SER A 11 -22.27 2.00 2.64
N GLN A 12 -21.47 3.07 2.57
CA GLN A 12 -20.37 3.19 1.60
C GLN A 12 -19.25 2.16 1.85
N PHE A 13 -18.95 1.87 3.13
CA PHE A 13 -17.96 0.85 3.48
C PHE A 13 -18.37 -0.54 2.99
N ASN A 14 -19.61 -0.90 3.12
CA ASN A 14 -20.09 -2.18 2.63
C ASN A 14 -20.03 -2.28 1.10
N ILE A 15 -20.43 -1.24 0.38
CA ILE A 15 -20.26 -1.16 -1.07
C ILE A 15 -18.80 -1.42 -1.47
N CYS A 16 -17.84 -0.82 -0.74
CA CYS A 16 -16.41 -1.06 -0.97
C CYS A 16 -15.97 -2.50 -0.70
N ILE A 17 -16.66 -3.23 0.18
CA ILE A 17 -16.32 -4.62 0.52
C ILE A 17 -16.94 -5.61 -0.47
N THR A 18 -18.14 -5.36 -0.95
CA THR A 18 -18.98 -6.35 -1.65
C THR A 18 -19.04 -6.24 -3.17
N GLU A 19 -18.76 -5.06 -3.78
CA GLU A 19 -19.07 -4.83 -5.20
C GLU A 19 -17.95 -5.14 -6.20
N SER A 20 -18.33 -5.17 -7.50
CA SER A 20 -17.45 -5.39 -8.64
C SER A 20 -16.36 -4.31 -8.76
N ARG A 21 -15.24 -4.62 -9.46
CA ARG A 21 -14.08 -3.73 -9.53
C ARG A 21 -14.39 -2.30 -10.02
N GLU A 22 -15.33 -2.14 -10.93
CA GLU A 22 -15.70 -0.84 -11.50
C GLU A 22 -16.58 -0.04 -10.53
N ALA A 23 -17.64 -0.67 -10.01
CA ALA A 23 -18.49 -0.09 -8.97
C ALA A 23 -17.69 0.21 -7.68
N LYS A 24 -16.73 -0.66 -7.33
CA LYS A 24 -15.82 -0.46 -6.21
C LYS A 24 -14.94 0.78 -6.38
N GLY A 25 -14.47 1.09 -7.59
CA GLY A 25 -13.71 2.30 -7.87
C GLY A 25 -14.52 3.57 -7.60
N GLN A 26 -15.78 3.64 -8.06
CA GLN A 26 -16.69 4.76 -7.80
C GLN A 26 -17.07 4.88 -6.32
N ALA A 27 -17.31 3.75 -5.66
CA ALA A 27 -17.60 3.70 -4.23
C ALA A 27 -16.38 4.19 -3.40
N LEU A 28 -15.16 3.85 -3.79
CA LEU A 28 -13.93 4.32 -3.14
C LEU A 28 -13.79 5.86 -3.18
N GLU A 29 -14.06 6.48 -4.31
CA GLU A 29 -14.02 7.93 -4.45
C GLU A 29 -15.06 8.61 -3.54
N LYS A 30 -16.29 8.09 -3.52
CA LYS A 30 -17.35 8.60 -2.66
C LYS A 30 -17.02 8.39 -1.18
N THR A 31 -16.53 7.21 -0.81
CA THR A 31 -16.12 6.91 0.58
C THR A 31 -15.03 7.85 1.07
N LYS A 32 -14.03 8.17 0.23
CA LYS A 32 -13.01 9.18 0.58
C LYS A 32 -13.63 10.55 0.87
N ALA A 33 -14.55 11.02 0.00
CA ALA A 33 -15.22 12.29 0.18
C ALA A 33 -16.06 12.31 1.47
N ASP A 34 -16.74 11.21 1.79
CA ASP A 34 -17.54 11.07 3.00
C ASP A 34 -16.66 11.02 4.26
N ILE A 35 -15.50 10.33 4.21
CA ILE A 35 -14.50 10.34 5.30
C ILE A 35 -13.95 11.75 5.51
N ASP A 36 -13.55 12.44 4.45
CA ASP A 36 -13.03 13.81 4.54
C ASP A 36 -14.09 14.77 5.10
N LYS A 37 -15.35 14.58 4.74
CA LYS A 37 -16.47 15.35 5.30
C LYS A 37 -16.66 15.04 6.77
N TYR A 38 -16.67 13.76 7.16
CA TYR A 38 -16.79 13.33 8.54
C TYR A 38 -15.67 13.90 9.39
N LEU A 39 -14.42 13.82 8.94
CA LEU A 39 -13.27 14.37 9.66
C LEU A 39 -13.39 15.90 9.86
N ARG A 40 -13.83 16.64 8.84
CA ARG A 40 -14.08 18.08 8.98
C ARG A 40 -15.20 18.40 9.95
N ASP A 41 -16.26 17.61 9.95
CA ASP A 41 -17.38 17.79 10.88
C ASP A 41 -16.92 17.51 12.33
N VAL A 42 -16.13 16.46 12.55
CA VAL A 42 -15.53 16.14 13.86
C VAL A 42 -14.54 17.21 14.31
N GLU A 43 -13.68 17.70 13.42
CA GLU A 43 -12.72 18.77 13.70
C GLU A 43 -13.44 20.08 14.08
N TYR A 44 -14.55 20.39 13.43
CA TYR A 44 -15.41 21.54 13.80
C TYR A 44 -16.00 21.40 15.20
N TRP A 45 -16.47 20.21 15.58
CA TRP A 45 -17.03 19.97 16.93
C TRP A 45 -15.96 19.92 18.01
N ASN A 46 -14.77 19.38 17.71
CA ASN A 46 -13.64 19.33 18.65
C ASN A 46 -13.08 20.71 19.02
N GLN A 47 -13.38 21.76 18.26
CA GLN A 47 -13.04 23.13 18.65
C GLN A 47 -13.77 23.61 19.92
N PHE A 48 -14.82 22.90 20.33
CA PHE A 48 -15.64 23.22 21.50
C PHE A 48 -15.42 22.28 22.68
N GLU A 49 -14.69 21.16 22.48
CA GLU A 49 -14.34 20.17 23.50
C GLU A 49 -12.83 19.93 23.51
N GLU A 50 -12.23 19.67 24.66
CA GLU A 50 -10.79 19.67 24.92
C GLU A 50 -9.88 19.01 23.84
N PRO A 51 -8.69 19.60 23.52
CA PRO A 51 -7.94 19.34 22.27
C PRO A 51 -6.95 18.16 22.32
N GLU A 52 -7.20 17.07 23.05
CA GLU A 52 -6.25 15.94 23.19
C GLU A 52 -6.65 14.65 22.46
N VAL A 53 -7.46 14.72 21.43
CA VAL A 53 -7.87 13.50 20.70
C VAL A 53 -7.05 13.35 19.43
N ASP A 54 -6.39 12.18 19.28
CA ASP A 54 -5.79 11.78 18.01
C ASP A 54 -6.88 11.85 16.91
N HIS A 55 -6.73 12.78 15.98
CA HIS A 55 -7.72 13.09 14.92
C HIS A 55 -8.15 11.88 14.07
N LYS A 56 -7.47 10.74 14.21
CA LYS A 56 -7.77 9.51 13.48
C LYS A 56 -8.57 8.49 14.29
N LEU A 57 -8.63 8.62 15.61
CA LEU A 57 -9.25 7.65 16.50
C LEU A 57 -10.41 8.28 17.25
N HIS A 58 -11.62 7.81 16.98
CA HIS A 58 -12.85 8.35 17.55
C HIS A 58 -13.57 7.28 18.37
N TYR A 59 -14.14 7.69 19.51
CA TYR A 59 -14.92 6.84 20.41
C TYR A 59 -16.32 7.41 20.58
N TRP A 60 -17.31 6.61 20.22
CA TRP A 60 -18.72 6.95 20.36
C TRP A 60 -19.41 5.94 21.27
N LYS A 61 -20.34 6.41 22.05
CA LYS A 61 -21.20 5.58 22.87
C LYS A 61 -22.65 5.82 22.49
N ILE A 62 -23.37 4.75 22.28
CA ILE A 62 -24.79 4.78 21.96
C ILE A 62 -25.48 3.98 23.05
N ASP A 63 -26.31 4.64 23.87
CA ASP A 63 -27.11 3.97 24.89
C ASP A 63 -28.35 3.37 24.23
N ASN A 64 -28.80 2.19 24.70
CA ASN A 64 -30.01 1.49 24.25
C ASN A 64 -30.05 1.07 22.78
N TRP A 65 -28.90 0.83 22.20
CA TRP A 65 -28.82 0.38 20.83
C TRP A 65 -28.53 -1.12 20.73
N GLY A 66 -29.28 -1.82 19.88
CA GLY A 66 -28.96 -3.19 19.51
C GLY A 66 -29.40 -4.28 20.50
N GLU A 67 -30.08 -3.96 21.61
CA GLU A 67 -30.56 -4.94 22.58
C GLU A 67 -31.35 -6.11 21.93
N LYS A 68 -32.08 -5.80 20.86
CA LYS A 68 -32.85 -6.82 20.10
C LYS A 68 -31.96 -7.64 19.16
N ILE A 69 -30.79 -7.17 18.77
CA ILE A 69 -29.98 -7.78 17.74
C ILE A 69 -28.77 -8.51 18.35
N PHE A 70 -28.15 -7.97 19.37
CA PHE A 70 -26.85 -8.43 19.87
C PHE A 70 -26.85 -9.01 21.28
N GLY A 71 -27.87 -8.80 22.06
CA GLY A 71 -28.13 -9.47 23.37
C GLY A 71 -27.08 -9.24 24.48
N SER A 72 -25.94 -8.60 24.22
CA SER A 72 -24.85 -8.34 25.17
C SER A 72 -24.05 -7.11 24.75
N HIS A 73 -23.16 -6.65 25.64
CA HIS A 73 -22.28 -5.52 25.36
C HIS A 73 -21.37 -5.82 24.16
N GLY A 74 -21.20 -4.84 23.26
CA GLY A 74 -20.37 -5.00 22.09
C GLY A 74 -19.73 -3.70 21.61
N VAL A 75 -18.79 -3.82 20.72
CA VAL A 75 -18.14 -2.68 20.06
C VAL A 75 -18.14 -2.88 18.56
N LEU A 76 -18.66 -1.89 17.87
CA LEU A 76 -18.57 -1.82 16.41
C LEU A 76 -17.31 -1.02 16.04
N PHE A 77 -16.41 -1.66 15.29
CA PHE A 77 -15.23 -1.04 14.74
C PHE A 77 -15.45 -0.71 13.27
N LEU A 78 -15.24 0.53 12.93
CA LEU A 78 -15.21 1.03 11.57
C LEU A 78 -13.82 1.57 11.31
N GLY A 79 -13.10 0.96 10.37
CA GLY A 79 -11.76 1.38 9.99
C GLY A 79 -11.63 1.67 8.51
N ALA A 80 -10.87 2.70 8.16
CA ALA A 80 -10.40 2.95 6.82
C ALA A 80 -8.88 3.04 6.82
N PHE A 81 -8.25 2.21 6.03
CA PHE A 81 -6.80 2.17 5.85
C PHE A 81 -6.47 2.50 4.40
N MET A 82 -5.34 3.13 4.19
CA MET A 82 -4.91 3.49 2.85
C MET A 82 -3.41 3.20 2.70
N ASP A 83 -3.03 2.61 1.58
CA ASP A 83 -1.64 2.46 1.22
C ASP A 83 -1.08 3.72 0.55
N ASN A 84 0.22 3.76 0.32
CA ASN A 84 0.87 4.89 -0.33
C ASN A 84 0.50 5.04 -1.82
N THR A 85 -0.15 4.02 -2.42
CA THR A 85 -0.75 4.10 -3.77
C THR A 85 -2.15 4.70 -3.77
N LYS A 86 -2.66 5.09 -2.58
CA LYS A 86 -4.02 5.59 -2.34
C LYS A 86 -5.12 4.55 -2.53
N LEU A 87 -4.78 3.28 -2.43
CA LEU A 87 -5.78 2.21 -2.38
C LEU A 87 -6.38 2.16 -0.98
N LEU A 88 -7.72 2.21 -0.90
CA LEU A 88 -8.47 2.22 0.35
C LEU A 88 -8.90 0.81 0.75
N PHE A 89 -8.68 0.47 2.02
CA PHE A 89 -9.10 -0.79 2.63
C PHE A 89 -10.08 -0.50 3.77
N PRO A 90 -11.39 -0.56 3.52
CA PRO A 90 -12.40 -0.39 4.55
C PRO A 90 -12.56 -1.69 5.35
N VAL A 91 -12.79 -1.54 6.64
CA VAL A 91 -13.06 -2.66 7.56
C VAL A 91 -14.20 -2.31 8.49
N LEU A 92 -15.10 -3.24 8.66
CA LEU A 92 -16.22 -3.18 9.59
C LEU A 92 -16.26 -4.46 10.40
N LEU A 93 -16.11 -4.36 11.72
CA LEU A 93 -16.12 -5.49 12.64
C LEU A 93 -17.03 -5.19 13.82
N LEU A 94 -17.79 -6.19 14.25
CA LEU A 94 -18.53 -6.18 15.50
C LEU A 94 -17.93 -7.22 16.43
N CYS A 95 -17.54 -6.78 17.63
CA CYS A 95 -16.96 -7.64 18.65
C CYS A 95 -17.79 -7.59 19.94
N ASP A 96 -17.87 -8.71 20.65
CA ASP A 96 -18.43 -8.77 21.99
C ASP A 96 -17.48 -8.21 23.07
N GLU A 97 -17.88 -8.26 24.34
CA GLU A 97 -17.07 -7.83 25.48
C GLU A 97 -15.74 -8.58 25.62
N ASN A 98 -15.62 -9.80 25.08
CA ASN A 98 -14.42 -10.60 25.09
C ASN A 98 -13.52 -10.35 23.88
N GLY A 99 -14.02 -9.60 22.89
CA GLY A 99 -13.33 -9.34 21.63
C GLY A 99 -13.54 -10.43 20.57
N GLU A 100 -14.53 -11.32 20.78
CA GLU A 100 -14.91 -12.31 19.77
C GLU A 100 -15.83 -11.67 18.72
N TYR A 101 -15.68 -12.11 17.46
CA TYR A 101 -16.47 -11.56 16.36
C TYR A 101 -17.93 -12.01 16.42
N ILE A 102 -18.82 -11.04 16.29
CA ILE A 102 -20.25 -11.27 16.15
C ILE A 102 -20.59 -11.15 14.64
N ASN A 103 -21.20 -12.18 14.10
CA ASN A 103 -21.70 -12.14 12.73
C ASN A 103 -22.93 -11.22 12.66
N PHE A 104 -22.92 -10.33 11.69
CA PHE A 104 -24.03 -9.41 11.42
C PHE A 104 -24.16 -9.21 9.90
N THR A 105 -25.35 -8.77 9.49
CA THR A 105 -25.59 -8.23 8.16
C THR A 105 -25.52 -6.71 8.20
N GLU A 106 -25.17 -6.08 7.09
CA GLU A 106 -25.14 -4.63 6.99
C GLU A 106 -26.49 -4.01 7.32
N ASP A 107 -27.59 -4.60 6.77
CA ASP A 107 -28.95 -4.12 7.00
C ASP A 107 -29.31 -4.10 8.49
N GLU A 108 -28.84 -5.06 9.28
CA GLU A 108 -29.02 -5.09 10.74
C GLU A 108 -28.32 -3.91 11.41
N ILE A 109 -27.08 -3.61 11.01
CA ILE A 109 -26.32 -2.47 11.55
C ILE A 109 -26.96 -1.14 11.14
N VAL A 110 -27.29 -0.98 9.86
CA VAL A 110 -27.91 0.26 9.36
C VAL A 110 -29.26 0.50 10.02
N SER A 111 -30.12 -0.52 10.08
CA SER A 111 -31.45 -0.41 10.74
C SER A 111 -31.31 -0.05 12.21
N ALA A 112 -30.36 -0.65 12.91
CA ALA A 112 -30.13 -0.34 14.32
C ALA A 112 -29.63 1.10 14.52
N LEU A 113 -28.76 1.61 13.62
CA LEU A 113 -28.28 3.01 13.67
C LEU A 113 -29.41 4.00 13.32
N GLU A 114 -30.32 3.64 12.44
CA GLU A 114 -31.50 4.46 12.10
C GLU A 114 -32.53 4.51 13.25
N GLU A 115 -32.64 3.43 14.03
CA GLU A 115 -33.53 3.36 15.21
C GLU A 115 -32.96 4.12 16.43
N ALA A 116 -31.65 4.36 16.48
CA ALA A 116 -31.03 5.06 17.59
C ALA A 116 -31.39 6.56 17.61
N ASN A 117 -31.75 7.07 18.78
CA ASN A 117 -32.01 8.51 18.93
C ASN A 117 -30.71 9.30 18.98
N ASP A 118 -30.66 10.44 18.31
CA ASP A 118 -29.51 11.37 18.34
C ASP A 118 -29.12 11.79 19.77
N SER A 119 -30.08 11.82 20.70
CA SER A 119 -29.83 12.16 22.11
C SER A 119 -29.07 11.09 22.89
N ASP A 120 -29.08 9.86 22.39
CA ASP A 120 -28.43 8.72 23.06
C ASP A 120 -26.99 8.53 22.58
N VAL A 121 -26.56 9.31 21.58
CA VAL A 121 -25.21 9.28 21.02
C VAL A 121 -24.34 10.31 21.72
N ARG A 122 -23.24 9.85 22.26
CA ARG A 122 -22.25 10.73 22.90
C ARG A 122 -20.83 10.30 22.59
N TYR A 123 -20.01 11.29 22.43
CA TYR A 123 -18.56 11.13 22.40
C TYR A 123 -18.07 10.83 23.82
N PHE A 124 -17.11 9.90 23.99
CA PHE A 124 -16.59 9.60 25.31
C PHE A 124 -15.08 9.35 25.28
N LYS A 125 -14.44 9.59 26.43
CA LYS A 125 -13.05 9.23 26.64
C LYS A 125 -13.01 7.85 27.31
N PRO A 126 -12.38 6.85 26.68
CA PRO A 126 -12.32 5.50 27.26
C PRO A 126 -11.47 5.46 28.53
N THR A 127 -11.84 4.58 29.45
CA THR A 127 -11.03 4.23 30.60
C THR A 127 -9.77 3.46 30.20
N GLU A 128 -8.80 3.27 31.10
CA GLU A 128 -7.58 2.50 30.81
C GLU A 128 -7.88 1.03 30.44
N GLU A 129 -8.90 0.44 31.06
CA GLU A 129 -9.35 -0.93 30.74
C GLU A 129 -9.97 -0.99 29.36
N GLU A 130 -10.84 -0.05 29.03
CA GLU A 130 -11.43 0.07 27.69
C GLU A 130 -10.37 0.36 26.63
N GLN A 131 -9.39 1.21 26.91
CA GLN A 131 -8.27 1.46 26.02
C GLN A 131 -7.47 0.16 25.73
N SER A 132 -7.19 -0.63 26.78
CA SER A 132 -6.51 -1.91 26.62
C SER A 132 -7.30 -2.91 25.76
N TYR A 133 -8.62 -2.94 25.91
CA TYR A 133 -9.52 -3.71 25.08
C TYR A 133 -9.46 -3.23 23.62
N PHE A 134 -9.60 -1.94 23.38
CA PHE A 134 -9.54 -1.35 22.03
C PHE A 134 -8.20 -1.60 21.35
N HIS A 135 -7.08 -1.49 22.07
CA HIS A 135 -5.76 -1.78 21.51
C HIS A 135 -5.60 -3.22 21.04
N ARG A 136 -6.16 -4.19 21.79
CA ARG A 136 -6.11 -5.62 21.38
C ARG A 136 -6.88 -5.85 20.08
N ILE A 137 -8.09 -5.32 20.00
CA ILE A 137 -8.93 -5.46 18.80
C ILE A 137 -8.32 -4.69 17.64
N TYR A 138 -7.74 -3.52 17.90
CA TYR A 138 -7.06 -2.73 16.91
C TYR A 138 -5.87 -3.46 16.29
N ALA A 139 -5.03 -4.09 17.09
CA ALA A 139 -3.91 -4.90 16.59
C ALA A 139 -4.39 -6.04 15.69
N ARG A 140 -5.50 -6.69 16.05
CA ARG A 140 -6.13 -7.74 15.25
C ARG A 140 -6.71 -7.19 13.94
N LEU A 141 -7.38 -6.04 13.99
CA LEU A 141 -7.91 -5.33 12.83
C LEU A 141 -6.80 -4.98 11.83
N ILE A 142 -5.69 -4.41 12.31
CA ILE A 142 -4.53 -4.10 11.46
C ILE A 142 -3.98 -5.36 10.79
N SER A 143 -3.85 -6.46 11.54
CA SER A 143 -3.38 -7.72 10.99
C SER A 143 -4.30 -8.24 9.87
N GLU A 144 -5.62 -8.16 10.04
CA GLU A 144 -6.57 -8.57 9.00
C GLU A 144 -6.53 -7.67 7.77
N VAL A 145 -6.37 -6.38 7.97
CA VAL A 145 -6.21 -5.42 6.86
C VAL A 145 -4.92 -5.68 6.11
N GLN A 146 -3.83 -5.93 6.83
CA GLN A 146 -2.53 -6.26 6.23
C GLN A 146 -2.63 -7.54 5.40
N ASP A 147 -3.22 -8.60 5.94
CA ASP A 147 -3.43 -9.86 5.22
C ASP A 147 -4.26 -9.70 3.95
N ARG A 148 -5.30 -8.85 4.02
CA ARG A 148 -6.15 -8.53 2.86
C ARG A 148 -5.40 -7.70 1.83
N HIS A 149 -4.65 -6.69 2.27
CA HIS A 149 -3.78 -5.89 1.44
C HIS A 149 -2.78 -6.77 0.71
N ASP A 150 -2.03 -7.59 1.44
CA ASP A 150 -1.00 -8.45 0.89
C ASP A 150 -1.57 -9.42 -0.16
N LYS A 151 -2.72 -10.03 0.11
CA LYS A 151 -3.42 -10.87 -0.87
C LYS A 151 -3.85 -10.11 -2.11
N THR A 152 -4.27 -8.87 -1.97
CA THR A 152 -4.74 -8.03 -3.09
C THR A 152 -3.58 -7.55 -3.94
N VAL A 153 -2.47 -7.14 -3.33
CA VAL A 153 -1.34 -6.51 -4.03
C VAL A 153 -0.22 -7.50 -4.37
N ALA A 154 -0.13 -8.67 -3.71
CA ALA A 154 0.92 -9.65 -3.92
C ALA A 154 1.15 -10.02 -5.40
N PRO A 155 0.12 -10.25 -6.25
CA PRO A 155 0.33 -10.54 -7.66
C PRO A 155 0.98 -9.36 -8.40
N THR A 156 0.59 -8.13 -8.06
CA THR A 156 1.15 -6.90 -8.66
C THR A 156 2.59 -6.69 -8.21
N ILE A 157 2.88 -6.94 -6.94
CA ILE A 157 4.25 -6.89 -6.38
C ILE A 157 5.15 -7.89 -7.11
N ALA A 158 4.73 -9.14 -7.19
CA ALA A 158 5.49 -10.19 -7.86
C ALA A 158 5.75 -9.86 -9.35
N TYR A 159 4.73 -9.36 -10.05
CA TYR A 159 4.85 -8.95 -11.44
C TYR A 159 5.85 -7.80 -11.63
N ASN A 160 5.75 -6.73 -10.83
CA ASN A 160 6.64 -5.59 -10.94
C ASN A 160 8.07 -5.94 -10.55
N LYS A 161 8.27 -6.72 -9.49
CA LYS A 161 9.58 -7.22 -9.11
C LYS A 161 10.23 -8.00 -10.25
N LYS A 162 9.51 -8.95 -10.86
CA LYS A 162 9.98 -9.71 -12.00
C LYS A 162 10.32 -8.82 -13.20
N LYS A 163 9.54 -7.76 -13.43
CA LYS A 163 9.80 -6.78 -14.49
C LYS A 163 11.11 -6.02 -14.28
N ILE A 164 11.38 -5.60 -13.04
CA ILE A 164 12.63 -4.91 -12.65
C ILE A 164 13.82 -5.85 -12.78
N GLU A 165 13.70 -7.09 -12.30
CA GLU A 165 14.73 -8.12 -12.43
C GLU A 165 15.05 -8.44 -13.91
N ASN A 166 14.02 -8.58 -14.74
CA ASN A 166 14.20 -8.76 -16.19
C ASN A 166 14.90 -7.58 -16.84
N TRP A 167 14.54 -6.34 -16.49
CA TRP A 167 15.22 -5.16 -16.97
C TRP A 167 16.71 -5.19 -16.60
N ALA A 168 17.06 -5.50 -15.36
CA ALA A 168 18.43 -5.59 -14.90
C ALA A 168 19.23 -6.67 -15.68
N ASN A 169 18.62 -7.84 -15.90
CA ASN A 169 19.23 -8.91 -16.68
C ASN A 169 19.49 -8.49 -18.11
N VAL A 170 18.54 -7.83 -18.77
CA VAL A 170 18.72 -7.31 -20.14
C VAL A 170 19.84 -6.29 -20.21
N GLN A 171 19.94 -5.38 -19.24
CA GLN A 171 21.04 -4.40 -19.18
C GLN A 171 22.40 -5.09 -19.02
N GLN A 172 22.49 -6.11 -18.16
CA GLN A 172 23.73 -6.88 -17.96
C GLN A 172 24.12 -7.68 -19.23
N GLU A 173 23.15 -8.24 -19.92
CA GLU A 173 23.37 -8.96 -21.17
C GLU A 173 23.86 -8.00 -22.27
N GLN A 174 23.28 -6.81 -22.38
CA GLN A 174 23.76 -5.78 -23.32
C GLN A 174 25.20 -5.37 -23.05
N LEU A 175 25.62 -5.26 -21.78
CA LEU A 175 27.03 -5.00 -21.45
C LEU A 175 27.94 -6.14 -21.88
N HIS A 176 27.49 -7.38 -21.76
CA HIS A 176 28.26 -8.54 -22.19
C HIS A 176 28.38 -8.59 -23.72
N VAL A 177 27.31 -8.29 -24.45
CA VAL A 177 27.33 -8.18 -25.92
C VAL A 177 28.30 -7.10 -26.36
N GLN A 178 28.25 -5.91 -25.75
CA GLN A 178 29.19 -4.83 -26.06
C GLN A 178 30.67 -5.22 -25.89
N LEU A 179 30.98 -5.96 -24.83
CA LEU A 179 32.35 -6.46 -24.59
C LEU A 179 32.73 -7.49 -25.64
N THR A 180 31.83 -8.44 -25.95
CA THR A 180 32.06 -9.47 -26.96
C THR A 180 32.28 -8.88 -28.36
N ASP A 181 31.51 -7.86 -28.72
CA ASP A 181 31.67 -7.16 -30.00
C ASP A 181 33.00 -6.40 -30.05
N ALA A 182 33.40 -5.76 -28.96
CA ALA A 182 34.69 -5.12 -28.89
C ALA A 182 35.87 -6.10 -28.96
N GLN A 183 35.72 -7.33 -28.41
CA GLN A 183 36.71 -8.39 -28.55
C GLN A 183 36.83 -8.86 -30.01
N LYS A 184 35.70 -9.11 -30.68
CA LYS A 184 35.69 -9.46 -32.12
C LYS A 184 36.33 -8.40 -32.98
N GLU A 185 36.03 -7.12 -32.71
CA GLU A 185 36.64 -6.01 -33.45
C GLU A 185 38.19 -6.03 -33.36
N VAL A 186 38.72 -6.34 -32.17
CA VAL A 186 40.18 -6.50 -31.98
C VAL A 186 40.71 -7.70 -32.72
N GLU A 187 40.03 -8.84 -32.66
CA GLU A 187 40.45 -10.04 -33.37
C GLU A 187 40.45 -9.84 -34.90
N GLU A 188 39.45 -9.17 -35.46
CA GLU A 188 39.35 -8.83 -36.87
C GLU A 188 40.55 -7.97 -37.34
N TYR A 189 40.97 -6.97 -36.57
CA TYR A 189 42.13 -6.17 -36.86
C TYR A 189 43.43 -6.99 -36.79
N ILE A 190 43.55 -7.89 -35.85
CA ILE A 190 44.72 -8.79 -35.74
C ILE A 190 44.82 -9.69 -36.97
N LEU A 191 43.70 -10.28 -37.36
CA LEU A 191 43.65 -11.13 -38.57
C LEU A 191 43.95 -10.34 -39.87
N ALA A 192 43.41 -9.12 -39.97
CA ALA A 192 43.65 -8.23 -41.09
C ALA A 192 45.17 -7.81 -41.14
N GLU A 193 45.81 -7.55 -40.00
CA GLU A 193 47.24 -7.28 -39.96
C GLU A 193 48.07 -8.45 -40.44
N MET A 194 47.70 -9.69 -40.09
CA MET A 194 48.36 -10.89 -40.52
C MET A 194 48.25 -11.12 -42.04
N ALA A 195 47.12 -10.75 -42.62
CA ALA A 195 46.84 -10.92 -44.06
C ALA A 195 47.43 -9.81 -44.94
N ALA A 196 47.68 -8.61 -44.37
CA ALA A 196 48.21 -7.50 -45.14
C ALA A 196 49.65 -7.76 -45.62
N THR A 197 49.93 -7.39 -46.84
CA THR A 197 51.27 -7.56 -47.47
C THR A 197 52.03 -6.22 -47.56
N ASP A 198 51.33 -5.08 -47.57
CA ASP A 198 51.93 -3.76 -47.65
C ASP A 198 52.28 -3.22 -46.26
N THR A 199 53.47 -2.61 -46.14
CA THR A 199 54.00 -2.06 -44.88
C THR A 199 53.23 -0.84 -44.38
N LEU A 200 52.67 -0.01 -45.28
CA LEU A 200 51.88 1.15 -44.89
C LEU A 200 50.51 0.71 -44.39
N GLU A 201 49.89 -0.22 -45.06
CA GLU A 201 48.61 -0.84 -44.68
C GLU A 201 48.70 -1.52 -43.31
N LYS A 202 49.79 -2.28 -43.08
CA LYS A 202 50.05 -2.87 -41.74
C LYS A 202 50.11 -1.84 -40.64
N LYS A 203 50.77 -0.71 -40.88
CA LYS A 203 50.90 0.36 -39.89
C LYS A 203 49.55 0.97 -39.52
N ASP A 204 48.68 1.18 -40.50
CA ASP A 204 47.33 1.72 -40.27
C ASP A 204 46.45 0.73 -39.53
N ILE A 205 46.49 -0.57 -39.90
CA ILE A 205 45.76 -1.63 -39.21
C ILE A 205 46.24 -1.74 -37.75
N ARG A 206 47.51 -1.71 -37.44
CA ARG A 206 48.05 -1.69 -36.08
C ARG A 206 47.54 -0.54 -35.25
N LYS A 207 47.43 0.66 -35.83
CA LYS A 207 46.88 1.83 -35.13
C LYS A 207 45.42 1.58 -34.74
N LYS A 208 44.60 1.09 -35.67
CA LYS A 208 43.20 0.76 -35.42
C LYS A 208 43.06 -0.37 -34.41
N ALA A 209 43.87 -1.41 -34.48
CA ALA A 209 43.89 -2.51 -33.51
C ALA A 209 44.23 -2.00 -32.08
N ALA A 210 45.19 -1.08 -31.97
CA ALA A 210 45.56 -0.47 -30.68
C ALA A 210 44.39 0.37 -30.08
N GLU A 211 43.68 1.11 -30.91
CA GLU A 211 42.51 1.90 -30.52
C GLU A 211 41.36 1.01 -30.10
N ALA A 212 41.05 -0.05 -30.85
CA ALA A 212 40.06 -1.05 -30.54
C ALA A 212 40.38 -1.78 -29.23
N LYS A 213 41.64 -2.19 -29.03
CA LYS A 213 42.10 -2.81 -27.78
C LYS A 213 41.93 -1.90 -26.58
N LYS A 214 42.29 -0.61 -26.70
CA LYS A 214 42.12 0.38 -25.65
C LYS A 214 40.61 0.53 -25.25
N LYS A 215 39.71 0.51 -26.25
CA LYS A 215 38.26 0.55 -26.04
C LYS A 215 37.76 -0.71 -25.32
N MET A 216 38.23 -1.87 -25.75
CA MET A 216 37.89 -3.17 -25.11
C MET A 216 38.36 -3.21 -23.67
N ASP A 217 39.65 -2.85 -23.40
CA ASP A 217 40.23 -2.85 -22.06
C ASP A 217 39.46 -1.90 -21.12
N LYS A 218 39.03 -0.74 -21.64
CA LYS A 218 38.19 0.19 -20.87
C LYS A 218 36.85 -0.41 -20.52
N LEU A 219 36.16 -1.03 -21.50
CA LEU A 219 34.88 -1.71 -21.25
C LEU A 219 35.04 -2.83 -20.24
N GLN A 220 36.08 -3.64 -20.34
CA GLN A 220 36.38 -4.73 -19.41
C GLN A 220 36.64 -4.22 -17.98
N ASN A 221 37.37 -3.14 -17.83
CA ASN A 221 37.66 -2.53 -16.53
C ASN A 221 36.44 -1.88 -15.89
N ASP A 222 35.55 -1.26 -16.71
CA ASP A 222 34.35 -0.59 -16.26
C ASP A 222 33.19 -1.59 -15.98
N LEU A 223 33.26 -2.81 -16.51
CA LEU A 223 32.20 -3.82 -16.43
C LEU A 223 31.72 -4.13 -15.00
N PRO A 224 32.61 -4.39 -14.00
CA PRO A 224 32.19 -4.66 -12.66
C PRO A 224 31.42 -3.51 -12.00
N LYS A 225 31.89 -2.28 -12.25
CA LYS A 225 31.27 -1.07 -11.74
C LYS A 225 29.87 -0.88 -12.34
N ARG A 226 29.74 -1.00 -13.66
CA ARG A 226 28.45 -0.88 -14.35
C ARG A 226 27.45 -1.95 -13.95
N ARG A 227 27.90 -3.20 -13.75
CA ARG A 227 27.04 -4.28 -13.23
C ARG A 227 26.51 -3.97 -11.85
N LYS A 228 27.36 -3.44 -10.97
CA LYS A 228 26.96 -3.02 -9.64
C LYS A 228 25.96 -1.87 -9.70
N GLU A 229 26.19 -0.86 -10.54
CA GLU A 229 25.26 0.27 -10.74
C GLU A 229 23.86 -0.21 -11.16
N ILE A 230 23.78 -1.16 -12.11
CA ILE A 230 22.50 -1.75 -12.54
C ILE A 230 21.82 -2.50 -11.39
N GLN A 231 22.56 -3.27 -10.59
CA GLN A 231 22.00 -3.99 -9.44
C GLN A 231 21.51 -3.03 -8.36
N ASP A 232 22.28 -2.01 -8.05
CA ASP A 232 21.93 -1.00 -7.05
C ASP A 232 20.68 -0.20 -7.50
N GLU A 233 20.55 0.11 -8.79
CA GLU A 233 19.38 0.77 -9.36
C GLU A 233 18.12 -0.14 -9.30
N ALA A 234 18.26 -1.41 -9.67
CA ALA A 234 17.18 -2.39 -9.57
C ALA A 234 16.71 -2.58 -8.13
N GLN A 235 17.65 -2.69 -7.18
CA GLN A 235 17.33 -2.83 -5.76
C GLN A 235 16.63 -1.58 -5.21
N ALA A 236 17.12 -0.39 -5.56
CA ALA A 236 16.51 0.87 -5.16
C ALA A 236 15.06 1.00 -5.66
N GLU A 237 14.78 0.52 -6.87
CA GLU A 237 13.43 0.55 -7.42
C GLU A 237 12.50 -0.45 -6.73
N ILE A 238 13.02 -1.65 -6.41
CA ILE A 238 12.28 -2.66 -5.61
C ILE A 238 11.96 -2.10 -4.22
N ASP A 239 12.92 -1.43 -3.58
CA ASP A 239 12.74 -0.87 -2.24
C ASP A 239 11.71 0.27 -2.24
N ARG A 240 11.73 1.15 -3.24
CA ARG A 240 10.69 2.18 -3.43
C ARG A 240 9.31 1.56 -3.59
N PHE A 241 9.22 0.50 -4.37
CA PHE A 241 7.97 -0.20 -4.59
C PHE A 241 7.46 -0.84 -3.30
N ASN A 242 8.31 -1.49 -2.51
CA ASN A 242 7.95 -2.07 -1.22
C ASN A 242 7.48 -1.00 -0.22
N GLN A 243 8.16 0.14 -0.13
CA GLN A 243 7.74 1.27 0.72
C GLN A 243 6.37 1.83 0.33
N SER A 244 6.01 1.78 -0.96
CA SER A 244 4.69 2.24 -1.42
C SER A 244 3.54 1.37 -0.94
N GLN A 245 3.83 0.18 -0.41
CA GLN A 245 2.84 -0.80 0.05
C GLN A 245 2.51 -0.72 1.54
N GLU A 246 3.11 0.22 2.28
CA GLU A 246 2.75 0.43 3.68
C GLU A 246 1.31 0.91 3.80
N ILE A 247 0.55 0.26 4.68
CA ILE A 247 -0.82 0.67 5.01
C ILE A 247 -0.82 1.58 6.23
N ASN A 248 -1.59 2.66 6.13
CA ASN A 248 -1.73 3.64 7.21
C ASN A 248 -3.20 3.81 7.56
N PRO A 249 -3.54 3.93 8.85
CA PRO A 249 -4.90 4.24 9.25
C PRO A 249 -5.27 5.65 8.77
N LEU A 250 -6.40 5.75 8.10
CA LEU A 250 -6.99 7.01 7.69
C LEU A 250 -8.05 7.47 8.68
N LEU A 251 -8.87 6.53 9.14
CA LEU A 251 -9.94 6.77 10.09
C LEU A 251 -10.21 5.50 10.88
N LEU A 252 -10.46 5.66 12.18
CA LEU A 252 -10.84 4.58 13.09
C LEU A 252 -11.94 5.08 14.01
N ILE A 253 -13.09 4.45 13.93
CA ILE A 253 -14.26 4.77 14.74
C ILE A 253 -14.60 3.55 15.57
N ASN A 254 -14.69 3.75 16.88
CA ASN A 254 -15.11 2.73 17.82
C ASN A 254 -16.47 3.16 18.39
N ILE A 255 -17.48 2.35 18.17
CA ILE A 255 -18.83 2.60 18.70
C ILE A 255 -19.10 1.57 19.77
N VAL A 256 -19.08 2.02 21.00
CA VAL A 256 -19.45 1.18 22.16
C VAL A 256 -20.96 1.10 22.24
N LEU A 257 -21.45 -0.13 22.14
CA LEU A 257 -22.84 -0.46 22.28
C LEU A 257 -23.09 -0.79 23.74
N LYS A 258 -23.90 0.01 24.39
CA LYS A 258 -24.35 -0.26 25.76
C LYS A 258 -25.78 -0.72 25.70
N PHE A 259 -25.98 -1.93 26.15
CA PHE A 259 -27.30 -2.56 26.27
C PHE A 259 -27.88 -2.31 27.63
#